data_a390d50df9aa88a44042093868d42fa2
#
_entry.id   a390d50df9aa88a44042093868d42fa2
#
_cell.length_a   1.000
_cell.length_b   1.000
_cell.length_c   1.000
_cell.angle_alpha   90.00
_cell.angle_beta   90.00
_cell.angle_gamma   90.00
#
_symmetry.space_group_name_H-M   'P 1'
#
loop_
_entity.id
_entity.type
_entity.pdbx_description
1 polymer ?
#
loop_
_entity_poly.entity_id
_entity_poly.type
_entity_poly.pdbx_seq_one_letter_code
_entity_poly.pdbx_strand_id
1 'polypeptide(L)'
;YGGGYSYRPDRVRFSRGNERTIVTSVITRIAMDCADIRIVHADMDSNGRFKQEHPGGLNSCLTLEANLDQSGRALIQDIVMTMLDEGHVAIVPVETSTDPETGGFEIDSLRVGKVVEWYPSDVKIELYNERNGRHEQIMMPKRAVALVENPLYPIMNEPNSTMQRLIRKLALLDVVDEQTSSGKLDLIIQLPYTIKTPARQEQAERRRKDIEQQLTGSKYGIAYTDGTEHITQLNRSLD
;
A
#
# COMPACT_ATOMS: atom_id res chain seq x y z
N TYR A 1 14.07 25.20 7.01
CA TYR A 1 14.44 23.86 7.51
C TYR A 1 13.63 22.86 6.71
N GLY A 2 14.19 22.35 5.60
CA GLY A 2 13.62 21.28 4.80
C GLY A 2 13.78 19.98 5.59
N GLY A 3 12.68 19.39 6.05
CA GLY A 3 12.67 18.03 6.58
C GLY A 3 13.15 17.08 5.49
N GLY A 4 14.38 16.57 5.64
CA GLY A 4 14.92 15.57 4.73
C GLY A 4 14.03 14.33 4.77
N TYR A 5 13.51 13.94 3.63
CA TYR A 5 12.83 12.67 3.45
C TYR A 5 13.87 11.57 3.68
N SER A 6 13.90 10.99 4.87
CA SER A 6 14.78 9.88 5.17
C SER A 6 14.19 8.63 4.51
N TYR A 7 14.81 8.21 3.43
CA TYR A 7 14.50 6.96 2.76
C TYR A 7 14.91 5.78 3.66
N ARG A 8 13.96 4.97 4.04
CA ARG A 8 14.15 3.76 4.83
C ARG A 8 13.99 2.52 3.92
N PRO A 9 15.09 1.98 3.37
CA PRO A 9 15.02 0.85 2.44
C PRO A 9 14.62 -0.47 3.11
N ASP A 10 14.76 -0.56 4.44
CA ASP A 10 14.36 -1.68 5.27
C ASP A 10 12.84 -1.84 5.42
N ARG A 11 12.06 -0.82 5.07
CA ARG A 11 10.62 -0.80 5.24
C ARG A 11 9.87 -1.26 3.99
N VAL A 12 8.80 -2.02 4.23
CA VAL A 12 7.86 -2.42 3.18
C VAL A 12 7.19 -1.18 2.59
N ARG A 13 7.04 -1.18 1.27
CA ARG A 13 6.33 -0.14 0.51
C ARG A 13 5.15 -0.75 -0.19
N PHE A 14 4.07 0.00 -0.23
CA PHE A 14 2.92 -0.36 -1.03
C PHE A 14 3.29 -0.39 -2.51
N SER A 15 2.82 -1.41 -3.20
CA SER A 15 2.97 -1.56 -4.63
C SER A 15 1.83 -0.85 -5.39
N ARG A 16 2.03 -0.66 -6.70
CA ARG A 16 0.97 -0.25 -7.63
C ARG A 16 0.34 1.13 -7.44
N GLY A 17 1.09 2.09 -6.91
CA GLY A 17 0.61 3.48 -6.77
C GLY A 17 -0.33 3.71 -5.59
N ASN A 18 -0.50 2.74 -4.71
CA ASN A 18 -1.37 2.83 -3.52
C ASN A 18 -0.78 3.70 -2.39
N GLU A 19 0.33 4.39 -2.63
CA GLU A 19 1.11 5.08 -1.59
C GLU A 19 0.40 6.29 -0.95
N ARG A 20 -0.66 6.82 -1.57
CA ARG A 20 -1.34 8.06 -1.11
C ARG A 20 -2.86 8.00 -1.23
N THR A 21 -3.43 6.84 -1.09
CA THR A 21 -4.86 6.63 -1.29
C THR A 21 -5.57 6.31 0.02
N ILE A 22 -6.90 6.36 0.01
CA ILE A 22 -7.76 5.84 1.09
C ILE A 22 -7.38 4.39 1.43
N VAL A 23 -6.98 3.61 0.42
CA VAL A 23 -6.53 2.21 0.56
C VAL A 23 -5.36 2.09 1.54
N THR A 24 -4.33 2.94 1.38
CA THR A 24 -3.17 2.95 2.30
C THR A 24 -3.60 3.20 3.74
N SER A 25 -4.50 4.16 3.95
CA SER A 25 -4.99 4.48 5.29
C SER A 25 -5.73 3.30 5.92
N VAL A 26 -6.58 2.60 5.15
CA VAL A 26 -7.32 1.42 5.60
C VAL A 26 -6.36 0.26 5.92
N ILE A 27 -5.44 -0.08 5.00
CA ILE A 27 -4.46 -1.15 5.20
C ILE A 27 -3.58 -0.85 6.41
N THR A 28 -3.07 0.37 6.52
CA THR A 28 -2.24 0.79 7.66
C THR A 28 -3.01 0.68 8.98
N ARG A 29 -4.27 1.08 9.01
CA ARG A 29 -5.10 0.96 10.22
C ARG A 29 -5.30 -0.50 10.62
N ILE A 30 -5.64 -1.38 9.67
CA ILE A 30 -5.77 -2.82 9.94
C ILE A 30 -4.45 -3.39 10.45
N ALA A 31 -3.32 -3.04 9.82
CA ALA A 31 -2.01 -3.52 10.23
C ALA A 31 -1.62 -3.07 11.64
N MET A 32 -1.97 -1.83 12.02
CA MET A 32 -1.75 -1.33 13.38
C MET A 32 -2.58 -2.09 14.40
N ASP A 33 -3.87 -2.31 14.12
CA ASP A 33 -4.76 -3.04 15.02
C ASP A 33 -4.33 -4.52 15.16
N CYS A 34 -3.84 -5.16 14.09
CA CYS A 34 -3.26 -6.50 14.16
C CYS A 34 -1.95 -6.53 14.95
N ALA A 35 -1.10 -5.52 14.82
CA ALA A 35 0.17 -5.43 15.54
C ALA A 35 0.02 -5.17 17.05
N ASP A 36 -1.17 -4.78 17.50
CA ASP A 36 -1.51 -4.68 18.93
C ASP A 36 -1.85 -6.05 19.56
N ILE A 37 -2.09 -7.07 18.72
CA ILE A 37 -2.31 -8.44 19.20
C ILE A 37 -0.97 -9.07 19.55
N ARG A 38 -0.83 -9.50 20.80
CA ARG A 38 0.40 -10.16 21.24
C ARG A 38 0.48 -11.57 20.65
N ILE A 39 1.47 -11.81 19.81
CA ILE A 39 1.82 -13.12 19.26
C ILE A 39 3.05 -13.64 19.98
N VAL A 40 2.98 -14.87 20.51
CA VAL A 40 4.06 -15.46 21.28
C VAL A 40 4.35 -16.88 20.82
N HIS A 41 5.58 -17.32 20.97
CA HIS A 41 5.96 -18.73 20.91
C HIS A 41 5.62 -19.36 22.26
N ALA A 42 4.83 -20.40 22.27
CA ALA A 42 4.31 -20.98 23.50
C ALA A 42 4.41 -22.50 23.55
N ASP A 43 4.67 -23.01 24.75
CA ASP A 43 4.52 -24.43 25.05
C ASP A 43 3.05 -24.76 25.31
N MET A 44 2.59 -25.86 24.73
CA MET A 44 1.25 -26.38 24.94
C MET A 44 1.28 -27.66 25.76
N ASP A 45 0.22 -27.89 26.54
CA ASP A 45 0.03 -29.17 27.24
C ASP A 45 -0.48 -30.25 26.24
N SER A 46 -0.65 -31.51 26.75
CA SER A 46 -1.18 -32.62 25.97
C SER A 46 -2.60 -32.41 25.44
N ASN A 47 -3.32 -31.42 25.97
CA ASN A 47 -4.68 -31.07 25.60
C ASN A 47 -4.74 -29.83 24.68
N GLY A 48 -3.58 -29.31 24.22
CA GLY A 48 -3.48 -28.12 23.39
C GLY A 48 -3.76 -26.81 24.10
N ARG A 49 -3.65 -26.76 25.44
CA ARG A 49 -3.82 -25.55 26.23
C ARG A 49 -2.47 -24.87 26.46
N PHE A 50 -2.49 -23.55 26.47
CA PHE A 50 -1.32 -22.74 26.81
C PHE A 50 -0.76 -23.16 28.19
N LYS A 51 0.52 -23.43 28.27
CA LYS A 51 1.27 -23.76 29.47
C LYS A 51 2.14 -22.59 29.91
N GLN A 52 3.04 -22.15 29.01
CA GLN A 52 3.96 -21.04 29.26
C GLN A 52 4.48 -20.49 27.93
N GLU A 53 5.05 -19.30 27.98
CA GLU A 53 5.82 -18.80 26.86
C GLU A 53 7.13 -19.57 26.75
N HIS A 54 7.45 -20.01 25.51
CA HIS A 54 8.71 -20.69 25.26
C HIS A 54 9.84 -19.66 25.21
N PRO A 55 10.85 -19.75 26.10
CA PRO A 55 12.00 -18.86 26.05
C PRO A 55 12.84 -19.21 24.80
N GLY A 56 13.17 -18.22 23.97
CA GLY A 56 14.00 -18.45 22.79
C GLY A 56 13.98 -17.26 21.85
N GLY A 57 14.85 -17.31 20.84
CA GLY A 57 15.04 -16.24 19.86
C GLY A 57 13.76 -15.94 19.09
N LEU A 58 13.01 -16.96 18.67
CA LEU A 58 11.73 -16.76 17.99
C LEU A 58 10.73 -15.93 18.82
N ASN A 59 10.61 -16.23 20.14
CA ASN A 59 9.74 -15.45 21.01
C ASN A 59 10.24 -14.01 21.16
N SER A 60 11.54 -13.82 21.25
CA SER A 60 12.18 -12.50 21.26
C SER A 60 11.87 -11.72 19.97
N CYS A 61 11.98 -12.36 18.81
CA CYS A 61 11.66 -11.76 17.52
C CYS A 61 10.19 -11.28 17.42
N LEU A 62 9.28 -12.07 17.99
CA LEU A 62 7.84 -11.75 17.92
C LEU A 62 7.42 -10.68 18.94
N THR A 63 8.10 -10.61 20.10
CA THR A 63 7.65 -9.75 21.22
C THR A 63 8.50 -8.52 21.47
N LEU A 64 9.79 -8.58 21.18
CA LEU A 64 10.75 -7.52 21.48
C LEU A 64 11.39 -6.95 20.22
N GLU A 65 12.35 -7.64 19.67
CA GLU A 65 13.18 -7.17 18.55
C GLU A 65 13.27 -8.25 17.47
N ALA A 66 12.66 -7.97 16.33
CA ALA A 66 12.63 -8.92 15.22
C ALA A 66 13.93 -8.93 14.40
N ASN A 67 14.59 -7.80 14.32
CA ASN A 67 15.87 -7.58 13.66
C ASN A 67 16.42 -6.21 14.08
N LEU A 68 17.64 -5.85 13.62
CA LEU A 68 18.32 -4.59 13.97
C LEU A 68 17.50 -3.33 13.69
N ASP A 69 16.56 -3.38 12.75
CA ASP A 69 15.78 -2.22 12.30
C ASP A 69 14.35 -2.20 12.84
N GLN A 70 13.85 -3.34 13.37
CA GLN A 70 12.43 -3.51 13.66
C GLN A 70 12.17 -4.20 14.99
N SER A 71 11.24 -3.66 15.76
CA SER A 71 10.64 -4.38 16.89
C SER A 71 9.70 -5.48 16.40
N GLY A 72 9.35 -6.42 17.26
CA GLY A 72 8.36 -7.48 16.97
C GLY A 72 7.02 -6.90 16.48
N ARG A 73 6.54 -5.82 17.12
CA ARG A 73 5.33 -5.10 16.68
C ARG A 73 5.45 -4.55 15.26
N ALA A 74 6.59 -3.96 14.91
CA ALA A 74 6.84 -3.43 13.57
C ALA A 74 6.93 -4.54 12.52
N LEU A 75 7.47 -5.70 12.89
CA LEU A 75 7.47 -6.90 12.04
C LEU A 75 6.05 -7.35 11.73
N ILE A 76 5.19 -7.49 12.74
CA ILE A 76 3.78 -7.90 12.55
C ILE A 76 3.04 -6.90 11.66
N GLN A 77 3.25 -5.61 11.87
CA GLN A 77 2.68 -4.56 11.00
C GLN A 77 3.10 -4.75 9.54
N ASP A 78 4.39 -4.97 9.28
CA ASP A 78 4.91 -5.16 7.92
C ASP A 78 4.41 -6.48 7.28
N ILE A 79 4.25 -7.54 8.07
CA ILE A 79 3.63 -8.80 7.63
C ILE A 79 2.21 -8.54 7.12
N VAL A 80 1.39 -7.87 7.93
CA VAL A 80 -0.02 -7.61 7.57
C VAL A 80 -0.11 -6.66 6.38
N MET A 81 0.70 -5.60 6.34
CA MET A 81 0.74 -4.67 5.20
C MET A 81 1.09 -5.37 3.90
N THR A 82 2.15 -6.17 3.89
CA THR A 82 2.59 -6.94 2.71
C THR A 82 1.54 -7.95 2.28
N MET A 83 0.96 -8.68 3.24
CA MET A 83 -0.09 -9.67 2.98
C MET A 83 -1.35 -9.04 2.36
N LEU A 84 -1.75 -7.86 2.83
CA LEU A 84 -2.92 -7.17 2.29
C LEU A 84 -2.65 -6.53 0.92
N ASP A 85 -1.45 -6.03 0.68
CA ASP A 85 -1.07 -5.41 -0.60
C ASP A 85 -0.80 -6.45 -1.70
N GLU A 86 0.02 -7.46 -1.40
CA GLU A 86 0.49 -8.46 -2.38
C GLU A 86 -0.37 -9.73 -2.43
N GLY A 87 -1.21 -9.96 -1.42
CA GLY A 87 -2.02 -11.18 -1.28
C GLY A 87 -1.32 -12.32 -0.54
N HIS A 88 -0.03 -12.25 -0.39
CA HIS A 88 0.81 -13.22 0.32
C HIS A 88 2.07 -12.56 0.83
N VAL A 89 2.68 -13.16 1.85
CA VAL A 89 3.91 -12.68 2.47
C VAL A 89 4.78 -13.84 2.89
N ALA A 90 6.10 -13.67 2.80
CA ALA A 90 7.07 -14.60 3.34
C ALA A 90 7.68 -14.03 4.62
N ILE A 91 7.71 -14.82 5.70
CA ILE A 91 8.44 -14.51 6.93
C ILE A 91 9.70 -15.35 6.89
N VAL A 92 10.84 -14.68 6.82
CA VAL A 92 12.14 -15.27 6.51
C VAL A 92 13.03 -15.18 7.75
N PRO A 93 13.54 -16.31 8.27
CA PRO A 93 14.63 -16.30 9.24
C PRO A 93 15.93 -15.86 8.54
N VAL A 94 16.51 -14.77 9.01
CA VAL A 94 17.73 -14.18 8.43
C VAL A 94 18.97 -14.64 9.18
N GLU A 95 18.89 -14.64 10.51
CA GLU A 95 19.93 -15.13 11.39
C GLU A 95 19.40 -16.28 12.22
N THR A 96 20.24 -17.31 12.34
CA THR A 96 19.89 -18.54 13.03
C THR A 96 21.13 -19.08 13.74
N SER A 97 20.94 -19.58 14.93
CA SER A 97 21.97 -20.24 15.71
C SER A 97 21.63 -21.71 15.97
N THR A 98 22.63 -22.51 16.34
CA THR A 98 22.42 -23.87 16.76
C THR A 98 22.44 -23.91 18.27
N ASP A 99 21.40 -24.44 18.88
CA ASP A 99 21.37 -24.68 20.31
C ASP A 99 22.36 -25.80 20.65
N PRO A 100 23.41 -25.51 21.46
CA PRO A 100 24.42 -26.50 21.77
C PRO A 100 23.92 -27.62 22.69
N GLU A 101 22.81 -27.41 23.43
CA GLU A 101 22.27 -28.40 24.37
C GLU A 101 21.38 -29.43 23.69
N THR A 102 20.53 -28.97 22.75
CA THR A 102 19.55 -29.81 22.08
C THR A 102 19.98 -30.18 20.66
N GLY A 103 21.00 -29.52 20.11
CA GLY A 103 21.37 -29.60 18.70
C GLY A 103 20.28 -29.05 17.78
N GLY A 104 19.32 -28.30 18.37
CA GLY A 104 18.22 -27.67 17.68
C GLY A 104 18.66 -26.42 16.95
N PHE A 105 17.71 -25.85 16.25
CA PHE A 105 17.89 -24.66 15.44
C PHE A 105 17.09 -23.54 16.08
N GLU A 106 17.74 -22.43 16.38
CA GLU A 106 17.11 -21.25 16.95
C GLU A 106 17.07 -20.10 15.94
N ILE A 107 16.01 -19.33 15.96
CA ILE A 107 15.82 -18.18 15.07
C ILE A 107 16.13 -16.92 15.86
N ASP A 108 17.17 -16.19 15.43
CA ASP A 108 17.65 -14.99 16.11
C ASP A 108 17.15 -13.71 15.45
N SER A 109 16.80 -13.77 14.17
CA SER A 109 16.29 -12.62 13.43
C SER A 109 15.28 -13.01 12.36
N LEU A 110 14.21 -12.22 12.22
CA LEU A 110 13.15 -12.39 11.25
C LEU A 110 12.98 -11.13 10.38
N ARG A 111 12.72 -11.34 9.09
CA ARG A 111 12.34 -10.26 8.17
C ARG A 111 11.15 -10.64 7.30
N VAL A 112 10.46 -9.62 6.85
CA VAL A 112 9.40 -9.75 5.85
C VAL A 112 10.01 -9.77 4.46
N GLY A 113 9.62 -10.76 3.65
CA GLY A 113 10.00 -10.89 2.27
C GLY A 113 8.79 -10.85 1.34
N LYS A 114 8.97 -10.23 0.18
CA LYS A 114 7.98 -10.23 -0.90
C LYS A 114 8.23 -11.44 -1.80
N VAL A 115 7.20 -12.27 -2.01
CA VAL A 115 7.29 -13.39 -2.94
C VAL A 115 7.24 -12.88 -4.38
N VAL A 116 8.28 -13.18 -5.15
CA VAL A 116 8.41 -12.76 -6.56
C VAL A 116 7.96 -13.88 -7.50
N GLU A 117 8.41 -15.12 -7.25
CA GLU A 117 8.11 -16.26 -8.09
C GLU A 117 7.90 -17.52 -7.24
N TRP A 118 7.01 -18.38 -7.71
CA TRP A 118 6.69 -19.66 -7.09
C TRP A 118 7.26 -20.84 -7.88
N TYR A 119 7.90 -21.76 -7.17
CA TYR A 119 8.41 -23.03 -7.71
C TYR A 119 7.82 -24.20 -6.92
N PRO A 120 7.90 -25.43 -7.40
CA PRO A 120 7.30 -26.59 -6.70
C PRO A 120 7.78 -26.77 -5.27
N SER A 121 9.10 -26.74 -5.03
CA SER A 121 9.75 -26.93 -3.71
C SER A 121 10.30 -25.63 -3.10
N ASP A 122 10.48 -24.61 -3.94
CA ASP A 122 11.18 -23.39 -3.59
C ASP A 122 10.31 -22.17 -3.83
N VAL A 123 10.74 -21.03 -3.32
CA VAL A 123 10.13 -19.73 -3.53
C VAL A 123 11.22 -18.69 -3.72
N LYS A 124 11.05 -17.81 -4.69
CA LYS A 124 11.93 -16.67 -4.91
C LYS A 124 11.38 -15.47 -4.16
N ILE A 125 12.17 -14.93 -3.26
CA ILE A 125 11.76 -13.90 -2.32
C ILE A 125 12.68 -12.68 -2.51
N GLU A 126 12.10 -11.49 -2.59
CA GLU A 126 12.80 -10.23 -2.46
C GLU A 126 12.88 -9.85 -0.99
N LEU A 127 14.09 -9.72 -0.47
CA LEU A 127 14.39 -9.48 0.93
C LEU A 127 15.41 -8.36 1.08
N TYR A 128 15.27 -7.55 2.11
CA TYR A 128 16.28 -6.56 2.47
C TYR A 128 17.48 -7.22 3.12
N ASN A 129 18.66 -6.98 2.55
CA ASN A 129 19.94 -7.48 3.06
C ASN A 129 20.61 -6.40 3.90
N GLU A 130 20.74 -6.62 5.21
CA GLU A 130 21.33 -5.68 6.18
C GLU A 130 22.78 -5.37 5.89
N ARG A 131 23.53 -6.33 5.34
CA ARG A 131 24.98 -6.19 5.12
C ARG A 131 25.32 -5.19 4.01
N ASN A 132 24.48 -5.11 3.00
CA ASN A 132 24.70 -4.21 1.85
C ASN A 132 23.66 -3.07 1.73
N GLY A 133 22.64 -3.07 2.58
CA GLY A 133 21.60 -2.05 2.60
C GLY A 133 20.68 -2.04 1.38
N ARG A 134 20.52 -3.18 0.71
CA ARG A 134 19.73 -3.31 -0.54
C ARG A 134 18.77 -4.47 -0.49
N HIS A 135 17.71 -4.37 -1.30
CA HIS A 135 16.85 -5.51 -1.57
C HIS A 135 17.51 -6.46 -2.57
N GLU A 136 17.51 -7.73 -2.24
CA GLU A 136 18.05 -8.81 -3.07
C GLU A 136 17.00 -9.91 -3.27
N GLN A 137 17.06 -10.55 -4.42
CA GLN A 137 16.21 -11.70 -4.70
C GLN A 137 16.97 -12.97 -4.37
N ILE A 138 16.42 -13.74 -3.44
CA ILE A 138 17.01 -15.01 -3.00
C ILE A 138 16.03 -16.16 -3.27
N MET A 139 16.58 -17.34 -3.54
CA MET A 139 15.83 -18.58 -3.66
C MET A 139 15.87 -19.32 -2.33
N MET A 140 14.71 -19.66 -1.78
CA MET A 140 14.62 -20.40 -0.52
C MET A 140 13.65 -21.58 -0.62
N PRO A 141 13.97 -22.71 0.05
CA PRO A 141 13.04 -23.83 0.17
C PRO A 141 11.78 -23.38 0.95
N LYS A 142 10.60 -23.76 0.48
CA LYS A 142 9.33 -23.44 1.15
C LYS A 142 9.27 -23.89 2.60
N ARG A 143 9.97 -24.98 2.94
CA ARG A 143 10.06 -25.50 4.32
C ARG A 143 10.89 -24.64 5.27
N ALA A 144 11.73 -23.74 4.74
CA ALA A 144 12.61 -22.87 5.53
C ALA A 144 12.00 -21.48 5.78
N VAL A 145 10.83 -21.18 5.21
CA VAL A 145 10.14 -19.89 5.34
C VAL A 145 8.69 -20.11 5.72
N ALA A 146 8.11 -19.19 6.48
CA ALA A 146 6.68 -19.19 6.73
C ALA A 146 5.99 -18.36 5.63
N LEU A 147 5.10 -19.00 4.89
CA LEU A 147 4.29 -18.34 3.85
C LEU A 147 2.88 -18.12 4.38
N VAL A 148 2.47 -16.86 4.45
CA VAL A 148 1.14 -16.49 4.93
C VAL A 148 0.36 -15.91 3.75
N GLU A 149 -0.86 -16.41 3.58
CA GLU A 149 -1.76 -16.00 2.49
C GLU A 149 -2.91 -15.18 3.02
N ASN A 150 -3.28 -14.15 2.27
CA ASN A 150 -4.47 -13.35 2.58
C ASN A 150 -5.74 -14.18 2.32
N PRO A 151 -6.59 -14.42 3.33
CA PRO A 151 -7.81 -15.21 3.17
C PRO A 151 -8.84 -14.59 2.21
N LEU A 152 -8.67 -13.32 1.85
CA LEU A 152 -9.51 -12.65 0.85
C LEU A 152 -9.10 -12.95 -0.59
N TYR A 153 -7.98 -13.64 -0.79
CA TYR A 153 -7.56 -14.14 -2.09
C TYR A 153 -8.06 -15.59 -2.25
N PRO A 154 -8.83 -15.91 -3.29
CA PRO A 154 -9.42 -17.25 -3.43
C PRO A 154 -8.37 -18.33 -3.72
N ILE A 155 -7.27 -17.97 -4.37
CA ILE A 155 -6.19 -18.87 -4.77
C ILE A 155 -4.87 -18.12 -4.62
N MET A 156 -3.85 -18.76 -4.06
CA MET A 156 -2.49 -18.25 -3.99
C MET A 156 -1.99 -17.92 -5.42
N ASN A 157 -1.40 -16.77 -5.63
CA ASN A 157 -0.98 -16.20 -6.92
C ASN A 157 -2.11 -15.69 -7.83
N GLU A 158 -3.36 -15.67 -7.39
CA GLU A 158 -4.46 -15.17 -8.20
C GLU A 158 -4.48 -13.63 -8.19
N PRO A 159 -4.25 -12.94 -9.33
CA PRO A 159 -4.18 -11.48 -9.39
C PRO A 159 -5.54 -10.79 -9.31
N ASN A 160 -6.64 -11.54 -9.43
CA ASN A 160 -8.01 -11.01 -9.48
C ASN A 160 -8.82 -11.25 -8.21
N SER A 161 -8.19 -11.13 -7.06
CA SER A 161 -8.86 -11.27 -5.76
C SER A 161 -9.96 -10.24 -5.52
N THR A 162 -10.84 -10.56 -4.56
CA THR A 162 -11.87 -9.62 -4.08
C THR A 162 -11.23 -8.35 -3.53
N MET A 163 -10.09 -8.47 -2.85
CA MET A 163 -9.34 -7.34 -2.31
C MET A 163 -8.82 -6.43 -3.42
N GLN A 164 -8.25 -6.96 -4.49
CA GLN A 164 -7.79 -6.14 -5.61
C GLN A 164 -8.93 -5.40 -6.34
N ARG A 165 -10.11 -6.02 -6.43
CA ARG A 165 -11.30 -5.34 -6.97
C ARG A 165 -11.74 -4.19 -6.08
N LEU A 166 -11.68 -4.35 -4.77
CA LEU A 166 -11.99 -3.30 -3.81
C LEU A 166 -10.98 -2.15 -3.91
N ILE A 167 -9.69 -2.46 -3.97
CA ILE A 167 -8.61 -1.48 -4.15
C ILE A 167 -8.83 -0.64 -5.41
N ARG A 168 -9.18 -1.28 -6.53
CA ARG A 168 -9.48 -0.55 -7.78
C ARG A 168 -10.66 0.40 -7.65
N LYS A 169 -11.71 0.00 -6.93
CA LYS A 169 -12.89 0.87 -6.69
C LYS A 169 -12.53 2.05 -5.79
N LEU A 170 -11.75 1.82 -4.74
CA LEU A 170 -11.28 2.89 -3.86
C LEU A 170 -10.36 3.87 -4.60
N ALA A 171 -9.45 3.39 -5.44
CA ALA A 171 -8.61 4.24 -6.26
C ALA A 171 -9.42 5.11 -7.24
N LEU A 172 -10.53 4.60 -7.78
CA LEU A 172 -11.44 5.41 -8.59
C LEU A 172 -12.14 6.49 -7.77
N LEU A 173 -12.52 6.21 -6.52
CA LEU A 173 -13.09 7.22 -5.61
C LEU A 173 -12.07 8.32 -5.30
N ASP A 174 -10.80 7.97 -5.03
CA ASP A 174 -9.74 8.96 -4.83
C ASP A 174 -9.58 9.91 -6.02
N VAL A 175 -9.64 9.38 -7.25
CA VAL A 175 -9.58 10.20 -8.47
C VAL A 175 -10.80 11.12 -8.59
N VAL A 176 -11.98 10.63 -8.25
CA VAL A 176 -13.21 11.45 -8.26
C VAL A 176 -13.13 12.54 -7.18
N ASP A 177 -12.66 12.22 -5.99
CA ASP A 177 -12.48 13.18 -4.90
C ASP A 177 -11.45 14.25 -5.26
N GLU A 178 -10.33 13.87 -5.90
CA GLU A 178 -9.33 14.80 -6.39
C GLU A 178 -9.91 15.73 -7.47
N GLN A 179 -10.68 15.18 -8.42
CA GLN A 179 -11.34 15.97 -9.45
C GLN A 179 -12.38 16.93 -8.85
N THR A 180 -13.16 16.47 -7.88
CA THR A 180 -14.16 17.30 -7.18
C THR A 180 -13.49 18.38 -6.34
N SER A 181 -12.41 18.02 -5.62
CA SER A 181 -11.64 18.96 -4.79
C SER A 181 -10.85 19.99 -5.62
N SER A 182 -10.42 19.62 -6.84
CA SER A 182 -9.69 20.53 -7.73
C SER A 182 -10.57 21.61 -8.37
N GLY A 183 -11.88 21.62 -8.08
CA GLY A 183 -12.81 22.63 -8.58
C GLY A 183 -12.99 22.59 -10.10
N LYS A 184 -12.63 21.47 -10.76
CA LYS A 184 -12.91 21.25 -12.18
C LYS A 184 -14.41 21.04 -12.33
N LEU A 185 -15.09 22.18 -12.46
CA LEU A 185 -16.51 22.23 -12.75
C LEU A 185 -16.71 21.85 -14.22
N ASP A 186 -17.59 20.90 -14.48
CA ASP A 186 -18.09 20.69 -15.83
C ASP A 186 -18.94 21.92 -16.19
N LEU A 187 -18.39 22.81 -16.99
CA LEU A 187 -19.05 24.05 -17.41
C LEU A 187 -19.49 23.94 -18.87
N ILE A 188 -20.72 24.26 -19.14
CA ILE A 188 -21.19 24.52 -20.51
C ILE A 188 -21.18 26.02 -20.72
N ILE A 189 -20.35 26.47 -21.67
CA ILE A 189 -20.27 27.88 -22.08
C ILE A 189 -21.06 28.01 -23.36
N GLN A 190 -22.18 28.70 -23.30
CA GLN A 190 -22.99 29.02 -24.48
C GLN A 190 -22.50 30.33 -25.11
N LEU A 191 -21.91 30.22 -26.31
CA LEU A 191 -21.45 31.39 -27.05
C LEU A 191 -22.63 32.05 -27.81
N PRO A 192 -22.67 33.39 -27.92
CA PRO A 192 -23.75 34.13 -28.56
C PRO A 192 -23.71 34.04 -30.10
N TYR A 193 -22.82 33.20 -30.64
CA TYR A 193 -22.66 33.05 -32.11
C TYR A 193 -22.41 31.58 -32.50
N THR A 194 -22.73 31.27 -33.74
CA THR A 194 -22.52 29.93 -34.32
C THR A 194 -21.11 29.78 -34.87
N ILE A 195 -20.40 28.73 -34.51
CA ILE A 195 -19.05 28.43 -34.97
C ILE A 195 -19.15 27.78 -36.35
N LYS A 196 -19.10 28.58 -37.41
CA LYS A 196 -19.12 28.11 -38.82
C LYS A 196 -17.86 28.47 -39.61
N THR A 197 -17.00 29.33 -39.10
CA THR A 197 -15.79 29.78 -39.77
C THR A 197 -14.54 29.55 -38.92
N PRO A 198 -13.37 29.33 -39.57
CA PRO A 198 -12.10 29.13 -38.81
C PRO A 198 -11.78 30.27 -37.84
N ALA A 199 -12.08 31.53 -38.25
CA ALA A 199 -11.86 32.70 -37.40
C ALA A 199 -12.72 32.67 -36.13
N ARG A 200 -13.97 32.20 -36.18
CA ARG A 200 -14.87 32.05 -35.04
C ARG A 200 -14.47 30.87 -34.16
N GLN A 201 -13.91 29.83 -34.74
CA GLN A 201 -13.35 28.70 -34.02
C GLN A 201 -12.15 29.14 -33.18
N GLU A 202 -11.23 29.89 -33.76
CA GLU A 202 -10.08 30.45 -33.06
C GLU A 202 -10.48 31.38 -31.93
N GLN A 203 -11.51 32.19 -32.13
CA GLN A 203 -12.06 33.07 -31.11
C GLN A 203 -12.68 32.28 -29.95
N ALA A 204 -13.41 31.19 -30.22
CA ALA A 204 -13.96 30.30 -29.23
C ALA A 204 -12.87 29.60 -28.42
N GLU A 205 -11.80 29.14 -29.08
CA GLU A 205 -10.64 28.51 -28.41
C GLU A 205 -9.87 29.48 -27.50
N ARG A 206 -9.69 30.73 -27.94
CA ARG A 206 -9.08 31.79 -27.13
C ARG A 206 -9.93 32.03 -25.89
N ARG A 207 -11.26 32.14 -26.03
CA ARG A 207 -12.17 32.36 -24.92
C ARG A 207 -12.17 31.20 -23.92
N ARG A 208 -12.14 29.98 -24.43
CA ARG A 208 -12.00 28.79 -23.58
C ARG A 208 -10.72 28.86 -22.71
N LYS A 209 -9.59 29.18 -23.33
CA LYS A 209 -8.31 29.30 -22.61
C LYS A 209 -8.34 30.42 -21.57
N ASP A 210 -8.97 31.56 -21.86
CA ASP A 210 -9.09 32.67 -20.91
C ASP A 210 -9.89 32.25 -19.68
N ILE A 211 -11.00 31.52 -19.87
CA ILE A 211 -11.81 31.02 -18.77
C ILE A 211 -11.07 29.94 -17.98
N GLU A 212 -10.39 29.02 -18.65
CA GLU A 212 -9.55 28.00 -17.98
C GLU A 212 -8.45 28.66 -17.14
N GLN A 213 -7.79 29.69 -17.63
CA GLN A 213 -6.78 30.45 -16.89
C GLN A 213 -7.37 31.18 -15.67
N GLN A 214 -8.54 31.81 -15.84
CA GLN A 214 -9.23 32.48 -14.73
C GLN A 214 -9.62 31.48 -13.64
N LEU A 215 -10.16 30.32 -14.00
CA LEU A 215 -10.54 29.27 -13.06
C LEU A 215 -9.33 28.65 -12.35
N THR A 216 -8.24 28.41 -13.08
CA THR A 216 -7.02 27.85 -12.50
C THR A 216 -6.31 28.84 -11.56
N GLY A 217 -6.38 30.14 -11.86
CA GLY A 217 -5.78 31.20 -11.02
C GLY A 217 -6.68 31.70 -9.90
N SER A 218 -7.94 31.30 -9.88
CA SER A 218 -8.93 31.78 -8.88
C SER A 218 -8.94 30.90 -7.65
N LYS A 219 -8.75 31.51 -6.46
CA LYS A 219 -8.84 30.84 -5.15
C LYS A 219 -10.23 30.24 -4.86
N TYR A 220 -11.27 30.71 -5.56
CA TYR A 220 -12.68 30.34 -5.33
C TYR A 220 -13.39 29.81 -6.58
N GLY A 221 -12.66 29.52 -7.67
CA GLY A 221 -13.27 29.00 -8.90
C GLY A 221 -14.22 30.00 -9.60
N ILE A 222 -13.98 31.32 -9.47
CA ILE A 222 -14.82 32.36 -10.04
C ILE A 222 -14.18 32.84 -11.36
N ALA A 223 -14.97 32.84 -12.43
CA ALA A 223 -14.60 33.44 -13.71
C ALA A 223 -15.55 34.59 -14.05
N TYR A 224 -15.00 35.62 -14.69
CA TYR A 224 -15.78 36.75 -15.19
C TYR A 224 -16.13 36.56 -16.65
N THR A 225 -17.41 36.77 -16.99
CA THR A 225 -17.89 36.75 -18.36
C THR A 225 -18.53 38.09 -18.71
N ASP A 226 -18.53 38.47 -20.01
CA ASP A 226 -19.34 39.58 -20.44
C ASP A 226 -20.82 39.17 -20.56
N GLY A 227 -21.73 40.07 -20.42
CA GLY A 227 -23.18 39.82 -20.26
C GLY A 227 -23.86 39.12 -21.47
N THR A 228 -23.14 38.69 -22.48
CA THR A 228 -23.63 38.02 -23.67
C THR A 228 -23.47 36.51 -23.65
N GLU A 229 -22.77 35.96 -22.63
CA GLU A 229 -22.50 34.52 -22.47
C GLU A 229 -23.31 33.94 -21.33
N HIS A 230 -23.90 32.77 -21.55
CA HIS A 230 -24.53 31.97 -20.49
C HIS A 230 -23.59 30.83 -20.09
N ILE A 231 -23.23 30.78 -18.81
CA ILE A 231 -22.48 29.67 -18.20
C ILE A 231 -23.44 28.84 -17.37
N THR A 232 -23.57 27.58 -17.71
CA THR A 232 -24.36 26.62 -16.95
C THR A 232 -23.43 25.63 -16.28
N GLN A 233 -23.46 25.57 -14.96
CA GLN A 233 -22.75 24.56 -14.18
C GLN A 233 -23.54 23.25 -14.20
N LEU A 234 -22.91 22.18 -14.65
CA LEU A 234 -23.47 20.86 -14.55
C LEU A 234 -23.15 20.30 -13.14
N ASN A 235 -24.08 20.49 -12.20
CA ASN A 235 -24.01 19.74 -10.95
C ASN A 235 -24.34 18.28 -11.23
N ARG A 236 -23.35 17.40 -11.20
CA ARG A 236 -23.61 15.98 -11.00
C ARG A 236 -23.86 15.80 -9.51
N SER A 237 -25.14 15.74 -9.10
CA SER A 237 -25.48 15.20 -7.80
C SER A 237 -25.07 13.73 -7.80
N LEU A 238 -24.22 13.34 -6.89
CA LEU A 238 -23.97 11.96 -6.53
C LEU A 238 -25.15 11.54 -5.63
N ASP A 239 -26.28 11.13 -6.25
CA ASP A 239 -27.33 10.39 -5.59
C ASP A 239 -27.07 8.89 -5.72
#